data_456532fa5814da564ad65e0ebba4090e
#
_entry.id   456532fa5814da564ad65e0ebba4090e
#
_cell.length_a   1.000
_cell.length_b   1.000
_cell.length_c   1.000
_cell.angle_alpha   90.00
_cell.angle_beta   90.00
_cell.angle_gamma   90.00
#
_symmetry.space_group_name_H-M   'P 1'
#
loop_
_entity.id
_entity.type
_entity.pdbx_description
1 polymer ?
#
loop_
_entity_poly.entity_id
_entity_poly.type
_entity_poly.pdbx_seq_one_letter_code
_entity_poly.pdbx_strand_id
1 'polypeptide(L)'
;MVRTATARATTTSTGEEARLLETREVTPGRHLQTWTAPDIARSVQPGQYLYALAPRTPGLLLPAVPVSGFDRVGGTIRTLLAAARGPAAGLTALRAGETARLDGPSGRGFALDPRSRYLLVIADVEGFARVCSVVDEAVATGRQVTVLLGAPSVAEVYPSSLLPDEAEYVVATADGSLGHHGQVAALVPEYEAWA
;
A
#
# COMPACT_ATOMS: atom_id res chain seq x y z
N MET A 1 -16.37 23.95 11.72
CA MET A 1 -15.88 23.55 13.04
C MET A 1 -15.63 22.05 13.02
N VAL A 2 -14.41 21.64 12.72
CA VAL A 2 -14.03 20.22 12.56
C VAL A 2 -13.85 19.61 13.94
N ARG A 3 -14.69 18.66 14.32
CA ARG A 3 -14.53 17.88 15.54
C ARG A 3 -13.63 16.67 15.24
N THR A 4 -12.38 16.75 15.65
CA THR A 4 -11.46 15.61 15.64
C THR A 4 -11.88 14.65 16.76
N ALA A 5 -12.48 13.54 16.39
CA ALA A 5 -12.71 12.45 17.34
C ALA A 5 -11.39 11.72 17.59
N THR A 6 -10.85 11.89 18.80
CA THR A 6 -9.65 11.17 19.26
C THR A 6 -10.06 9.76 19.67
N ALA A 7 -10.05 8.83 18.73
CA ALA A 7 -10.12 7.42 19.06
C ALA A 7 -8.70 6.95 19.42
N ARG A 8 -8.52 6.63 20.70
CA ARG A 8 -7.29 6.01 21.23
C ARG A 8 -7.32 4.52 20.90
N ALA A 9 -6.87 4.16 19.73
CA ALA A 9 -6.64 2.76 19.39
C ALA A 9 -5.36 2.30 20.07
N THR A 10 -5.50 1.55 21.16
CA THR A 10 -4.41 0.77 21.75
C THR A 10 -4.22 -0.46 20.86
N THR A 11 -3.44 -0.32 19.82
CA THR A 11 -3.07 -1.47 18.99
C THR A 11 -2.05 -2.28 19.77
N THR A 12 -2.46 -3.42 20.29
CA THR A 12 -1.53 -4.45 20.80
C THR A 12 -0.78 -4.94 19.56
N SER A 13 0.46 -4.50 19.40
CA SER A 13 1.34 -4.99 18.33
C SER A 13 1.59 -6.47 18.56
N THR A 14 0.97 -7.31 17.74
CA THR A 14 1.14 -8.77 17.79
C THR A 14 2.14 -9.14 16.71
N GLY A 15 3.37 -9.47 17.13
CA GLY A 15 4.37 -9.99 16.18
C GLY A 15 4.00 -11.39 15.73
N GLU A 16 4.05 -11.64 14.42
CA GLU A 16 3.70 -12.90 13.79
C GLU A 16 4.84 -13.40 12.90
N GLU A 17 5.11 -14.71 12.94
CA GLU A 17 6.01 -15.36 11.99
C GLU A 17 5.25 -15.60 10.69
N ALA A 18 5.45 -14.71 9.73
CA ALA A 18 4.72 -14.74 8.46
C ALA A 18 5.50 -15.55 7.41
N ARG A 19 4.78 -16.37 6.63
CA ARG A 19 5.36 -17.13 5.52
C ARG A 19 5.14 -16.40 4.21
N LEU A 20 6.19 -16.19 3.44
CA LEU A 20 6.13 -15.63 2.10
C LEU A 20 5.51 -16.66 1.14
N LEU A 21 4.39 -16.32 0.53
CA LEU A 21 3.72 -17.15 -0.47
C LEU A 21 4.27 -16.86 -1.87
N GLU A 22 4.43 -15.58 -2.18
CA GLU A 22 4.83 -15.12 -3.49
C GLU A 22 5.63 -13.81 -3.37
N THR A 23 6.59 -13.63 -4.24
CA THR A 23 7.28 -12.37 -4.47
C THR A 23 7.45 -12.14 -5.96
N ARG A 24 7.15 -10.94 -6.44
CA ARG A 24 7.37 -10.53 -7.82
C ARG A 24 7.82 -9.08 -7.91
N GLU A 25 8.72 -8.79 -8.81
CA GLU A 25 9.06 -7.42 -9.15
C GLU A 25 7.95 -6.83 -10.04
N VAL A 26 7.43 -5.67 -9.67
CA VAL A 26 6.30 -5.01 -10.37
C VAL A 26 6.74 -3.79 -11.16
N THR A 27 7.79 -3.12 -10.71
CA THR A 27 8.57 -2.11 -11.42
C THR A 27 10.02 -2.25 -10.98
N PRO A 28 11.01 -1.70 -11.69
CA PRO A 28 12.42 -1.84 -11.33
C PRO A 28 12.71 -1.52 -9.86
N GLY A 29 13.23 -2.51 -9.13
CA GLY A 29 13.56 -2.41 -7.71
C GLY A 29 12.36 -2.39 -6.75
N ARG A 30 11.13 -2.62 -7.22
CA ARG A 30 9.92 -2.64 -6.38
C ARG A 30 9.25 -4.01 -6.43
N HIS A 31 9.05 -4.59 -5.26
CA HIS A 31 8.56 -5.96 -5.11
C HIS A 31 7.21 -5.98 -4.41
N LEU A 32 6.25 -6.66 -5.02
CA LEU A 32 5.01 -7.08 -4.38
C LEU A 32 5.26 -8.43 -3.73
N GLN A 33 4.95 -8.53 -2.45
CA GLN A 33 5.08 -9.77 -1.68
C GLN A 33 3.73 -10.12 -1.04
N THR A 34 3.32 -11.37 -1.14
CA THR A 34 2.12 -11.93 -0.50
C THR A 34 2.55 -12.85 0.63
N TRP A 35 1.97 -12.65 1.81
CA TRP A 35 2.33 -13.36 3.04
C TRP A 35 1.13 -14.06 3.65
N THR A 36 1.31 -15.26 4.20
CA THR A 36 0.38 -15.81 5.18
C THR A 36 0.67 -15.17 6.53
N ALA A 37 -0.28 -14.38 7.02
CA ALA A 37 -0.19 -13.64 8.28
C ALA A 37 -1.59 -13.42 8.86
N PRO A 38 -2.27 -14.50 9.36
CA PRO A 38 -3.68 -14.47 9.71
C PRO A 38 -4.02 -13.53 10.86
N ASP A 39 -3.13 -13.33 11.83
CA ASP A 39 -3.39 -12.43 12.96
C ASP A 39 -3.32 -10.97 12.54
N ILE A 40 -2.34 -10.64 11.70
CA ILE A 40 -2.21 -9.32 11.09
C ILE A 40 -3.38 -9.07 10.14
N ALA A 41 -3.69 -10.01 9.25
CA ALA A 41 -4.76 -9.86 8.26
C ALA A 41 -6.13 -9.58 8.91
N ARG A 42 -6.41 -10.18 10.08
CA ARG A 42 -7.66 -9.94 10.83
C ARG A 42 -7.75 -8.56 11.45
N SER A 43 -6.62 -7.99 11.86
CA SER A 43 -6.57 -6.75 12.65
C SER A 43 -6.19 -5.50 11.86
N VAL A 44 -5.54 -5.68 10.70
CA VAL A 44 -5.06 -4.56 9.89
C VAL A 44 -6.20 -3.73 9.30
N GLN A 45 -5.98 -2.43 9.25
CA GLN A 45 -6.86 -1.44 8.60
C GLN A 45 -6.15 -0.80 7.41
N PRO A 46 -6.89 -0.33 6.41
CA PRO A 46 -6.34 0.35 5.25
C PRO A 46 -5.38 1.47 5.63
N GLY A 47 -4.22 1.54 4.98
CA GLY A 47 -3.20 2.56 5.22
C GLY A 47 -2.28 2.33 6.40
N GLN A 48 -2.46 1.24 7.16
CA GLN A 48 -1.51 0.82 8.20
C GLN A 48 -0.26 0.17 7.61
N TYR A 49 0.76 0.04 8.44
CA TYR A 49 2.05 -0.52 8.09
C TYR A 49 2.53 -1.51 9.17
N LEU A 50 3.56 -2.25 8.84
CA LEU A 50 4.22 -3.21 9.70
C LEU A 50 5.68 -2.81 9.91
N TYR A 51 6.27 -3.36 10.95
CA TYR A 51 7.71 -3.48 11.08
C TYR A 51 8.10 -4.92 10.76
N ALA A 52 9.21 -5.11 10.07
CA ALA A 52 9.76 -6.44 9.81
C ALA A 52 11.12 -6.57 10.45
N LEU A 53 11.42 -7.71 11.04
CA LEU A 53 12.78 -8.04 11.44
C LEU A 53 13.52 -8.61 10.23
N ALA A 54 14.70 -8.06 9.96
CA ALA A 54 15.52 -8.52 8.85
C ALA A 54 15.93 -10.01 9.07
N PRO A 55 15.52 -10.93 8.19
CA PRO A 55 15.69 -12.37 8.43
C PRO A 55 17.15 -12.82 8.59
N ARG A 56 18.08 -12.04 8.01
CA ARG A 56 19.51 -12.38 7.99
C ARG A 56 20.40 -11.43 8.80
N THR A 57 19.79 -10.46 9.48
CA THR A 57 20.51 -9.48 10.31
C THR A 57 19.78 -9.35 11.64
N PRO A 58 20.10 -10.22 12.62
CA PRO A 58 19.42 -10.23 13.91
C PRO A 58 19.42 -8.85 14.57
N GLY A 59 18.25 -8.43 15.08
CA GLY A 59 18.07 -7.15 15.76
C GLY A 59 17.91 -5.94 14.84
N LEU A 60 18.01 -6.08 13.53
CA LEU A 60 17.73 -5.00 12.59
C LEU A 60 16.23 -4.93 12.30
N LEU A 61 15.59 -3.90 12.84
CA LEU A 61 14.21 -3.56 12.51
C LEU A 61 14.18 -2.81 11.18
N LEU A 62 13.35 -3.29 10.25
CA LEU A 62 13.15 -2.62 8.97
C LEU A 62 12.25 -1.39 9.16
N PRO A 63 12.41 -0.36 8.31
CA PRO A 63 11.49 0.76 8.30
C PRO A 63 10.06 0.30 8.00
N ALA A 64 9.11 1.17 8.25
CA ALA A 64 7.70 0.90 8.05
C ALA A 64 7.40 0.28 6.67
N VAL A 65 6.84 -0.93 6.69
CA VAL A 65 6.45 -1.72 5.52
C VAL A 65 4.96 -1.52 5.30
N PRO A 66 4.52 -0.80 4.26
CA PRO A 66 3.11 -0.58 4.00
C PRO A 66 2.37 -1.88 3.72
N VAL A 67 1.17 -2.04 4.29
CA VAL A 67 0.23 -3.09 3.89
C VAL A 67 -0.57 -2.59 2.70
N SER A 68 -0.22 -3.07 1.52
CA SER A 68 -0.85 -2.65 0.26
C SER A 68 -2.15 -3.40 -0.04
N GLY A 69 -2.45 -4.47 0.70
CA GLY A 69 -3.71 -5.21 0.60
C GLY A 69 -3.78 -6.31 1.65
N PHE A 70 -4.97 -6.82 1.91
CA PHE A 70 -5.17 -7.92 2.86
C PHE A 70 -6.46 -8.69 2.55
N ASP A 71 -6.45 -9.97 2.90
CA ASP A 71 -7.62 -10.85 2.88
C ASP A 71 -7.80 -11.43 4.28
N ARG A 72 -8.86 -10.97 4.97
CA ARG A 72 -9.18 -11.41 6.33
C ARG A 72 -9.62 -12.86 6.39
N VAL A 73 -10.25 -13.37 5.34
CA VAL A 73 -10.77 -14.75 5.28
C VAL A 73 -9.63 -15.70 4.93
N GLY A 74 -8.85 -15.38 3.90
CA GLY A 74 -7.69 -16.15 3.49
C GLY A 74 -6.48 -16.02 4.43
N GLY A 75 -6.51 -15.06 5.37
CA GLY A 75 -5.42 -14.84 6.32
C GLY A 75 -4.13 -14.36 5.64
N THR A 76 -4.24 -13.58 4.57
CA THR A 76 -3.09 -13.09 3.82
C THR A 76 -2.99 -11.58 3.82
N ILE A 77 -1.77 -11.08 3.68
CA ILE A 77 -1.47 -9.67 3.47
C ILE A 77 -0.56 -9.50 2.25
N ARG A 78 -0.64 -8.34 1.63
CA ARG A 78 0.28 -7.91 0.56
C ARG A 78 1.10 -6.73 1.05
N THR A 79 2.39 -6.73 0.73
CA THR A 79 3.32 -5.63 0.98
C THR A 79 3.97 -5.22 -0.34
N LEU A 80 4.10 -3.92 -0.56
CA LEU A 80 4.77 -3.36 -1.74
C LEU A 80 5.99 -2.58 -1.26
N LEU A 81 7.17 -3.04 -1.64
CA LEU A 81 8.45 -2.59 -1.09
C LEU A 81 9.37 -2.08 -2.18
N ALA A 82 9.99 -0.93 -1.94
CA ALA A 82 11.17 -0.51 -2.67
C ALA A 82 12.42 -1.05 -1.96
N ALA A 83 13.22 -1.85 -2.62
CA ALA A 83 14.37 -2.49 -1.96
C ALA A 83 15.55 -2.83 -2.87
N ALA A 84 16.02 -1.87 -3.59
CA ALA A 84 17.29 -2.06 -4.31
C ALA A 84 18.50 -2.10 -3.37
N ARG A 85 18.45 -1.45 -2.18
CA ARG A 85 19.56 -1.35 -1.22
C ARG A 85 19.04 -1.15 0.22
N GLY A 86 19.92 -1.40 1.19
CA GLY A 86 19.65 -1.16 2.61
C GLY A 86 18.89 -2.29 3.32
N PRO A 87 18.30 -2.02 4.49
CA PRO A 87 17.67 -3.03 5.34
C PRO A 87 16.56 -3.83 4.67
N ALA A 88 15.74 -3.18 3.83
CA ALA A 88 14.64 -3.82 3.12
C ALA A 88 15.09 -4.85 2.06
N ALA A 89 16.34 -4.78 1.59
CA ALA A 89 16.90 -5.75 0.64
C ALA A 89 16.86 -7.19 1.19
N GLY A 90 16.98 -7.36 2.51
CA GLY A 90 16.87 -8.69 3.14
C GLY A 90 15.47 -9.27 3.03
N LEU A 91 14.42 -8.43 3.06
CA LEU A 91 13.04 -8.89 2.95
C LEU A 91 12.68 -9.22 1.49
N THR A 92 13.12 -8.39 0.54
CA THR A 92 12.87 -8.62 -0.89
C THR A 92 13.69 -9.77 -1.48
N ALA A 93 14.82 -10.15 -0.83
CA ALA A 93 15.62 -11.29 -1.23
C ALA A 93 15.03 -12.65 -0.78
N LEU A 94 13.95 -12.65 0.01
CA LEU A 94 13.28 -13.88 0.41
C LEU A 94 12.58 -14.54 -0.77
N ARG A 95 12.54 -15.86 -0.71
CA ARG A 95 11.88 -16.73 -1.69
C ARG A 95 10.58 -17.26 -1.12
N ALA A 96 9.65 -17.63 -1.98
CA ALA A 96 8.43 -18.31 -1.58
C ALA A 96 8.74 -19.52 -0.67
N GLY A 97 8.00 -19.63 0.44
CA GLY A 97 8.19 -20.63 1.49
C GLY A 97 9.07 -20.18 2.66
N GLU A 98 9.92 -19.16 2.50
CA GLU A 98 10.71 -18.59 3.60
C GLU A 98 9.83 -17.75 4.53
N THR A 99 10.30 -17.50 5.75
CA THR A 99 9.56 -16.76 6.78
C THR A 99 10.27 -15.49 7.19
N ALA A 100 9.48 -14.54 7.68
CA ALA A 100 9.97 -13.35 8.37
C ALA A 100 9.05 -13.01 9.53
N ARG A 101 9.61 -12.43 10.59
CA ARG A 101 8.80 -11.88 11.66
C ARG A 101 8.28 -10.50 11.26
N LEU A 102 6.96 -10.38 11.25
CA LEU A 102 6.25 -9.13 11.00
C LEU A 102 5.58 -8.66 12.30
N ASP A 103 5.83 -7.42 12.70
CA ASP A 103 5.27 -6.81 13.90
C ASP A 103 4.30 -5.69 13.51
N GLY A 104 3.07 -5.76 13.99
CA GLY A 104 2.04 -4.79 13.68
C GLY A 104 0.64 -5.37 13.80
N PRO A 105 -0.37 -4.74 13.20
CA PRO A 105 -0.30 -3.50 12.42
C PRO A 105 -0.01 -2.26 13.28
N SER A 106 0.61 -1.27 12.68
CA SER A 106 0.99 -0.01 13.32
C SER A 106 0.49 1.19 12.53
N GLY A 107 0.45 2.34 13.19
CA GLY A 107 -0.05 3.57 12.60
C GLY A 107 -1.56 3.70 12.65
N ARG A 108 -2.03 4.89 12.25
CA ARG A 108 -3.46 5.18 12.14
C ARG A 108 -3.92 4.80 10.74
N GLY A 109 -4.90 3.91 10.63
CA GLY A 109 -5.57 3.59 9.38
C GLY A 109 -6.38 4.77 8.83
N PHE A 110 -6.75 4.71 7.57
CA PHE A 110 -7.71 5.64 6.98
C PHE A 110 -9.13 5.24 7.34
N ALA A 111 -9.91 6.21 7.77
CA ALA A 111 -11.35 6.05 7.98
C ALA A 111 -12.07 6.73 6.81
N LEU A 112 -12.79 5.94 6.02
CA LEU A 112 -13.64 6.47 4.96
C LEU A 112 -14.97 6.97 5.54
N ASP A 113 -15.38 8.20 5.21
CA ASP A 113 -16.71 8.69 5.61
C ASP A 113 -17.78 7.79 4.99
N PRO A 114 -18.71 7.21 5.79
CA PRO A 114 -19.76 6.33 5.28
C PRO A 114 -20.69 7.00 4.25
N ARG A 115 -20.75 8.34 4.25
CA ARG A 115 -21.58 9.12 3.32
C ARG A 115 -20.86 9.41 2.00
N SER A 116 -19.53 9.25 1.97
CA SER A 116 -18.75 9.48 0.75
C SER A 116 -19.09 8.40 -0.28
N ARG A 117 -19.41 8.83 -1.50
CA ARG A 117 -19.67 7.96 -2.66
C ARG A 117 -18.49 7.93 -3.63
N TYR A 118 -17.70 8.98 -3.61
CA TYR A 118 -16.56 9.19 -4.48
C TYR A 118 -15.30 9.32 -3.64
N LEU A 119 -14.21 8.76 -4.11
CA LEU A 119 -12.90 8.87 -3.49
C LEU A 119 -11.88 9.23 -4.56
N LEU A 120 -11.26 10.40 -4.42
CA LEU A 120 -10.09 10.78 -5.18
C LEU A 120 -8.85 10.49 -4.37
N VAL A 121 -7.99 9.63 -4.88
CA VAL A 121 -6.72 9.25 -4.27
C VAL A 121 -5.58 9.80 -5.11
N ILE A 122 -4.69 10.56 -4.48
CA ILE A 122 -3.52 11.14 -5.16
C ILE A 122 -2.29 10.59 -4.48
N ALA A 123 -1.39 9.99 -5.27
CA ALA A 123 -0.16 9.42 -4.76
C ALA A 123 0.99 9.62 -5.73
N ASP A 124 2.20 9.68 -5.20
CA ASP A 124 3.42 9.42 -5.95
C ASP A 124 3.82 7.94 -5.84
N VAL A 125 4.90 7.56 -6.49
CA VAL A 125 5.40 6.18 -6.47
C VAL A 125 5.80 5.69 -5.06
N GLU A 126 6.16 6.60 -4.15
CA GLU A 126 6.49 6.24 -2.76
C GLU A 126 5.23 6.10 -1.89
N GLY A 127 4.20 6.89 -2.15
CA GLY A 127 2.93 6.86 -1.43
C GLY A 127 1.98 5.75 -1.89
N PHE A 128 2.11 5.27 -3.13
CA PHE A 128 1.17 4.34 -3.77
C PHE A 128 0.90 3.09 -2.93
N ALA A 129 1.94 2.47 -2.39
CA ALA A 129 1.80 1.26 -1.57
C ALA A 129 0.88 1.45 -0.35
N ARG A 130 0.80 2.67 0.19
CA ARG A 130 0.00 3.00 1.38
C ARG A 130 -1.47 3.18 1.06
N VAL A 131 -1.79 3.53 -0.17
CA VAL A 131 -3.17 3.82 -0.59
C VAL A 131 -3.86 2.64 -1.27
N CYS A 132 -3.13 1.64 -1.77
CA CYS A 132 -3.73 0.48 -2.43
C CYS A 132 -4.82 -0.18 -1.57
N SER A 133 -4.54 -0.48 -0.30
CA SER A 133 -5.53 -1.09 0.60
C SER A 133 -6.73 -0.20 0.89
N VAL A 134 -6.58 1.12 0.77
CA VAL A 134 -7.70 2.09 0.89
C VAL A 134 -8.58 2.02 -0.35
N VAL A 135 -7.98 1.91 -1.53
CA VAL A 135 -8.69 1.72 -2.80
C VAL A 135 -9.48 0.41 -2.79
N ASP A 136 -8.83 -0.70 -2.38
CA ASP A 136 -9.48 -2.01 -2.24
C ASP A 136 -10.74 -1.91 -1.33
N GLU A 137 -10.61 -1.31 -0.16
CA GLU A 137 -11.72 -1.15 0.80
C GLU A 137 -12.82 -0.22 0.25
N ALA A 138 -12.45 0.87 -0.42
CA ALA A 138 -13.41 1.82 -0.99
C ALA A 138 -14.25 1.17 -2.08
N VAL A 139 -13.62 0.45 -3.01
CA VAL A 139 -14.31 -0.29 -4.08
C VAL A 139 -15.19 -1.40 -3.48
N ALA A 140 -14.65 -2.21 -2.55
CA ALA A 140 -15.39 -3.28 -1.89
C ALA A 140 -16.64 -2.80 -1.13
N THR A 141 -16.64 -1.52 -0.71
CA THR A 141 -17.80 -0.87 -0.05
C THR A 141 -18.67 -0.04 -0.99
N GLY A 142 -18.49 -0.21 -2.32
CA GLY A 142 -19.34 0.35 -3.37
C GLY A 142 -19.08 1.83 -3.68
N ARG A 143 -17.90 2.34 -3.38
CA ARG A 143 -17.50 3.70 -3.77
C ARG A 143 -16.88 3.71 -5.15
N GLN A 144 -17.11 4.80 -5.88
CA GLN A 144 -16.35 5.09 -7.09
C GLN A 144 -14.99 5.67 -6.70
N VAL A 145 -13.92 5.16 -7.28
CA VAL A 145 -12.57 5.55 -6.92
C VAL A 145 -11.79 5.96 -8.16
N THR A 146 -11.19 7.14 -8.11
CA THR A 146 -10.20 7.60 -9.09
C THR A 146 -8.85 7.71 -8.40
N VAL A 147 -7.84 7.08 -8.95
CA VAL A 147 -6.45 7.11 -8.46
C VAL A 147 -5.59 7.89 -9.44
N LEU A 148 -5.03 9.00 -8.98
CA LEU A 148 -4.05 9.78 -9.72
C LEU A 148 -2.64 9.40 -9.24
N LEU A 149 -1.84 8.78 -10.11
CA LEU A 149 -0.45 8.46 -9.80
C LEU A 149 0.51 9.42 -10.49
N GLY A 150 1.41 10.02 -9.71
CA GLY A 150 2.56 10.75 -10.23
C GLY A 150 3.82 9.89 -10.21
N ALA A 151 4.54 9.86 -11.34
CA ALA A 151 5.81 9.15 -11.46
C ALA A 151 6.86 10.01 -12.19
N PRO A 152 8.17 9.77 -11.98
CA PRO A 152 9.21 10.43 -12.77
C PRO A 152 9.14 10.07 -14.26
N SER A 153 8.92 8.79 -14.57
CA SER A 153 8.84 8.24 -15.92
C SER A 153 7.94 7.00 -15.96
N VAL A 154 7.61 6.53 -17.17
CA VAL A 154 6.84 5.29 -17.39
C VAL A 154 7.48 4.06 -16.74
N ALA A 155 8.79 4.01 -16.60
CA ALA A 155 9.50 2.88 -15.99
C ALA A 155 9.18 2.70 -14.49
N GLU A 156 8.72 3.76 -13.82
CA GLU A 156 8.37 3.72 -12.41
C GLU A 156 6.86 3.65 -12.15
N VAL A 157 6.05 3.68 -13.21
CA VAL A 157 4.59 3.58 -13.10
C VAL A 157 4.20 2.17 -12.70
N TYR A 158 3.45 2.06 -11.61
CA TYR A 158 2.89 0.79 -11.19
C TYR A 158 1.82 0.29 -12.17
N PRO A 159 1.78 -1.02 -12.45
CA PRO A 159 0.74 -1.58 -13.30
C PRO A 159 -0.64 -1.43 -12.64
N SER A 160 -1.66 -1.14 -13.45
CA SER A 160 -3.06 -1.01 -13.00
C SER A 160 -3.59 -2.26 -12.30
N SER A 161 -3.03 -3.44 -12.64
CA SER A 161 -3.39 -4.72 -12.00
C SER A 161 -3.07 -4.82 -10.49
N LEU A 162 -2.47 -3.79 -9.90
CA LEU A 162 -2.31 -3.68 -8.44
C LEU A 162 -3.55 -3.07 -7.76
N LEU A 163 -4.48 -2.54 -8.54
CA LEU A 163 -5.73 -1.93 -8.10
C LEU A 163 -6.92 -2.79 -8.58
N PRO A 164 -8.10 -2.67 -7.96
CA PRO A 164 -9.34 -3.24 -8.48
C PRO A 164 -9.67 -2.69 -9.87
N ASP A 165 -10.23 -3.53 -10.74
CA ASP A 165 -10.59 -3.15 -12.12
C ASP A 165 -11.64 -2.02 -12.17
N GLU A 166 -12.43 -1.85 -11.11
CA GLU A 166 -13.44 -0.80 -10.97
C GLU A 166 -12.87 0.57 -10.64
N ALA A 167 -11.60 0.64 -10.22
CA ALA A 167 -10.95 1.91 -9.93
C ALA A 167 -10.43 2.55 -11.22
N GLU A 168 -10.80 3.81 -11.44
CA GLU A 168 -10.19 4.61 -12.50
C GLU A 168 -8.73 4.92 -12.12
N TYR A 169 -7.83 4.68 -13.06
CA TYR A 169 -6.39 4.87 -12.83
C TYR A 169 -5.79 5.82 -13.87
N VAL A 170 -5.36 6.98 -13.41
CA VAL A 170 -4.81 8.06 -14.23
C VAL A 170 -3.38 8.33 -13.83
N VAL A 171 -2.51 8.48 -14.83
CA VAL A 171 -1.06 8.63 -14.63
C VAL A 171 -0.58 9.98 -15.14
N ALA A 172 0.29 10.60 -14.37
CA ALA A 172 1.12 11.72 -14.80
C ALA A 172 2.60 11.34 -14.67
N THR A 173 3.39 11.62 -15.73
CA THR A 173 4.84 11.43 -15.67
C THR A 173 5.57 12.74 -15.87
N ALA A 174 6.60 12.96 -15.06
CA ALA A 174 7.35 14.21 -15.10
C ALA A 174 8.05 14.44 -16.45
N ASP A 175 8.48 13.36 -17.10
CA ASP A 175 9.14 13.37 -18.41
C ASP A 175 8.16 13.28 -19.61
N GLY A 176 6.85 13.11 -19.34
CA GLY A 176 5.82 12.98 -20.38
C GLY A 176 5.81 11.63 -21.11
N SER A 177 6.50 10.61 -20.59
CA SER A 177 6.60 9.30 -21.23
C SER A 177 5.32 8.47 -21.14
N LEU A 178 4.38 8.80 -20.24
CA LEU A 178 3.06 8.18 -20.12
C LEU A 178 2.05 9.14 -19.48
N GLY A 179 0.83 9.19 -20.04
CA GLY A 179 -0.28 9.97 -19.48
C GLY A 179 -0.07 11.47 -19.56
N HIS A 180 -0.42 12.19 -18.49
CA HIS A 180 -0.23 13.62 -18.41
C HIS A 180 1.26 13.96 -18.26
N HIS A 181 1.73 14.93 -19.07
CA HIS A 181 3.10 15.43 -18.95
C HIS A 181 3.20 16.47 -17.84
N GLY A 182 3.87 16.13 -16.75
CA GLY A 182 4.09 17.03 -15.62
C GLY A 182 3.78 16.40 -14.27
N GLN A 183 3.49 17.25 -13.29
CA GLN A 183 3.17 16.79 -11.94
C GLN A 183 1.71 16.36 -11.82
N VAL A 184 1.45 15.30 -11.08
CA VAL A 184 0.11 14.78 -10.82
C VAL A 184 -0.83 15.83 -10.20
N ALA A 185 -0.31 16.76 -9.43
CA ALA A 185 -1.08 17.84 -8.83
C ALA A 185 -1.78 18.73 -9.86
N ALA A 186 -1.28 18.81 -11.09
CA ALA A 186 -1.91 19.58 -12.17
C ALA A 186 -3.26 18.98 -12.62
N LEU A 187 -3.48 17.69 -12.39
CA LEU A 187 -4.73 17.01 -12.71
C LEU A 187 -5.83 17.23 -11.66
N VAL A 188 -5.47 17.59 -10.43
CA VAL A 188 -6.42 17.67 -9.30
C VAL A 188 -7.64 18.53 -9.61
N PRO A 189 -7.52 19.76 -10.17
CA PRO A 189 -8.70 20.59 -10.44
C PRO A 189 -9.72 19.97 -11.40
N GLU A 190 -9.27 19.11 -12.32
CA GLU A 190 -10.15 18.41 -13.25
C GLU A 190 -11.00 17.35 -12.54
N TYR A 191 -10.38 16.64 -11.58
CA TYR A 191 -11.01 15.53 -10.86
C TYR A 191 -11.75 15.96 -9.59
N GLU A 192 -11.38 17.08 -8.96
CA GLU A 192 -12.14 17.66 -7.84
C GLU A 192 -13.55 18.10 -8.24
N ALA A 193 -13.77 18.48 -9.47
CA ALA A 193 -15.09 18.88 -9.97
C ALA A 193 -16.12 17.72 -9.97
N TRP A 194 -15.65 16.48 -9.82
CA TRP A 194 -16.47 15.25 -9.84
C TRP A 194 -16.67 14.65 -8.42
N ALA A 195 -15.89 15.08 -7.44
CA ALA A 195 -15.92 14.62 -6.06
C ALA A 195 -16.79 15.53 -5.18
#